data_43243bd1165bb57f205a6cb52498dac4
#
_entry.id   43243bd1165bb57f205a6cb52498dac4
#
_cell.length_a   1.000
_cell.length_b   1.000
_cell.length_c   1.000
_cell.angle_alpha   90.00
_cell.angle_beta   90.00
_cell.angle_gamma   90.00
#
_symmetry.space_group_name_H-M   'P 1'
#
loop_
_entity.id
_entity.type
_entity.pdbx_description
1 polymer ?
#
loop_
_entity_poly.entity_id
_entity_poly.type
_entity_poly.pdbx_seq_one_letter_code
_entity_poly.pdbx_strand_id
1 'polypeptide(L)'
;MPSNHTYATLIVGAGFTGLGAAIKLARAGIQDIVILERGDRVGGTWRDTTYPGASCDIPSLLYSFSFVKNPAWSRTYSPAAEICRHLEDMATQFDLRRDIRFGHEVSGLSFDESSGVWTATTNQRKSFRARTVVLASGPLSQASFPDIRGIERYEGHKIHSARWDDGYDFTGKRVGVIGTGASAVQIIPELVKQAGFVKVFQRTPGWVLPRLDV
;
A
#
# COMPACT_ATOMS: atom_id res chain seq x y z
N MET A 1 16.05 8.90 -24.22
CA MET A 1 17.31 8.14 -24.18
C MET A 1 17.40 7.51 -22.81
N PRO A 2 17.85 6.26 -22.64
CA PRO A 2 18.10 5.73 -21.30
C PRO A 2 19.16 6.59 -20.62
N SER A 3 18.89 7.02 -19.40
CA SER A 3 19.86 7.77 -18.60
C SER A 3 21.04 6.85 -18.31
N ASN A 4 22.25 7.22 -18.71
CA ASN A 4 23.48 6.47 -18.35
C ASN A 4 23.84 6.60 -16.86
N HIS A 5 23.01 7.27 -16.08
CA HIS A 5 23.22 7.50 -14.66
C HIS A 5 23.07 6.19 -13.86
N THR A 6 24.00 5.94 -12.96
CA THR A 6 23.94 4.82 -12.00
C THR A 6 23.76 5.41 -10.60
N TYR A 7 22.56 5.28 -10.06
CA TYR A 7 22.21 5.75 -8.73
C TYR A 7 22.99 5.01 -7.64
N ALA A 8 23.25 5.66 -6.52
CA ALA A 8 23.79 4.98 -5.34
C ALA A 8 22.77 3.95 -4.83
N THR A 9 21.49 4.33 -4.75
CA THR A 9 20.43 3.42 -4.29
C THR A 9 19.14 3.59 -5.10
N LEU A 10 18.54 2.46 -5.49
CA LEU A 10 17.20 2.38 -6.05
C LEU A 10 16.26 1.76 -5.01
N ILE A 11 15.12 2.40 -4.78
CA ILE A 11 14.09 1.93 -3.85
C ILE A 11 12.84 1.55 -4.65
N VAL A 12 12.30 0.36 -4.42
CA VAL A 12 11.08 -0.13 -5.08
C VAL A 12 9.90 0.06 -4.14
N GLY A 13 9.04 1.04 -4.45
CA GLY A 13 7.84 1.40 -3.70
C GLY A 13 7.99 2.66 -2.84
N ALA A 14 6.96 3.51 -2.84
CA ALA A 14 6.86 4.75 -2.08
C ALA A 14 5.80 4.68 -0.96
N GLY A 15 5.71 3.54 -0.29
CA GLY A 15 4.97 3.36 0.96
C GLY A 15 5.83 3.69 2.20
N PHE A 16 5.38 3.28 3.39
CA PHE A 16 6.10 3.48 4.65
C PHE A 16 7.57 3.05 4.55
N THR A 17 7.83 1.82 4.10
CA THR A 17 9.19 1.27 4.04
C THR A 17 10.08 2.08 3.10
N GLY A 18 9.57 2.41 1.90
CA GLY A 18 10.35 3.14 0.90
C GLY A 18 10.68 4.57 1.31
N LEU A 19 9.69 5.31 1.82
CA LEU A 19 9.91 6.66 2.32
C LEU A 19 10.84 6.64 3.54
N GLY A 20 10.64 5.71 4.47
CA GLY A 20 11.49 5.55 5.65
C GLY A 20 12.95 5.24 5.27
N ALA A 21 13.17 4.36 4.29
CA ALA A 21 14.49 4.06 3.77
C ALA A 21 15.15 5.29 3.13
N ALA A 22 14.42 6.02 2.28
CA ALA A 22 14.91 7.23 1.63
C ALA A 22 15.34 8.30 2.64
N ILE A 23 14.50 8.56 3.66
CA ILE A 23 14.82 9.52 4.74
C ILE A 23 16.09 9.10 5.49
N LYS A 24 16.21 7.81 5.83
CA LYS A 24 17.38 7.31 6.56
C LYS A 24 18.65 7.37 5.73
N LEU A 25 18.58 7.04 4.44
CA LEU A 25 19.71 7.15 3.51
C LEU A 25 20.15 8.61 3.35
N ALA A 26 19.20 9.53 3.15
CA ALA A 26 19.51 10.96 3.05
C ALA A 26 20.20 11.49 4.31
N ARG A 27 19.72 11.10 5.51
CA ARG A 27 20.36 11.45 6.80
C ARG A 27 21.74 10.83 6.99
N ALA A 28 22.02 9.71 6.33
CA ALA A 28 23.36 9.09 6.29
C ALA A 28 24.27 9.67 5.21
N GLY A 29 23.85 10.74 4.51
CA GLY A 29 24.63 11.39 3.45
C GLY A 29 24.48 10.77 2.05
N ILE A 30 23.64 9.74 1.88
CA ILE A 30 23.36 9.12 0.58
C ILE A 30 22.17 9.82 -0.05
N GLN A 31 22.43 10.74 -1.00
CA GLN A 31 21.41 11.58 -1.63
C GLN A 31 21.11 11.18 -3.09
N ASP A 32 22.00 10.40 -3.72
CA ASP A 32 21.81 9.94 -5.10
C ASP A 32 20.90 8.70 -5.11
N ILE A 33 19.61 8.93 -4.90
CA ILE A 33 18.59 7.89 -4.83
C ILE A 33 17.52 8.09 -5.89
N VAL A 34 16.90 6.97 -6.30
CA VAL A 34 15.68 6.96 -7.09
C VAL A 34 14.66 6.02 -6.45
N ILE A 35 13.40 6.47 -6.36
CA ILE A 35 12.29 5.68 -5.84
C ILE A 35 11.35 5.38 -7.01
N LEU A 36 11.14 4.10 -7.32
CA LEU A 36 10.19 3.69 -8.35
C LEU A 36 8.87 3.29 -7.71
N GLU A 37 7.81 4.03 -8.04
CA GLU A 37 6.47 3.80 -7.51
C GLU A 37 5.51 3.49 -8.68
N ARG A 38 4.75 2.39 -8.55
CA ARG A 38 3.77 1.99 -9.58
C ARG A 38 2.56 2.90 -9.66
N GLY A 39 2.17 3.49 -8.53
CA GLY A 39 1.03 4.40 -8.46
C GLY A 39 1.36 5.81 -8.89
N ASP A 40 0.37 6.67 -8.85
CA ASP A 40 0.42 8.08 -9.23
C ASP A 40 0.82 8.99 -8.06
N ARG A 41 0.86 8.46 -6.84
CA ARG A 41 1.22 9.16 -5.61
C ARG A 41 1.84 8.21 -4.59
N VAL A 42 2.39 8.75 -3.53
CA VAL A 42 2.92 7.98 -2.39
C VAL A 42 1.78 7.34 -1.58
N GLY A 43 2.12 6.44 -0.67
CA GLY A 43 1.17 5.87 0.30
C GLY A 43 1.11 4.35 0.31
N GLY A 44 1.45 3.67 -0.80
CA GLY A 44 1.44 2.22 -0.87
C GLY A 44 0.09 1.62 -0.45
N THR A 45 0.09 0.71 0.53
CA THR A 45 -1.13 0.08 1.05
C THR A 45 -2.19 1.11 1.46
N TRP A 46 -1.82 2.23 2.08
CA TRP A 46 -2.76 3.23 2.57
C TRP A 46 -3.35 4.11 1.48
N ARG A 47 -2.68 4.24 0.34
CA ARG A 47 -3.26 4.80 -0.89
C ARG A 47 -4.27 3.83 -1.51
N ASP A 48 -3.91 2.53 -1.55
CA ASP A 48 -4.69 1.50 -2.26
C ASP A 48 -5.87 0.97 -1.42
N THR A 49 -5.89 1.24 -0.10
CA THR A 49 -6.95 0.81 0.81
C THR A 49 -8.03 1.89 0.92
N THR A 50 -9.08 1.76 0.10
CA THR A 50 -10.17 2.74 0.00
C THR A 50 -11.52 2.20 0.49
N TYR A 51 -11.61 0.94 0.89
CA TYR A 51 -12.86 0.37 1.36
C TYR A 51 -13.42 1.12 2.58
N PRO A 52 -14.76 1.16 2.74
CA PRO A 52 -15.40 1.91 3.83
C PRO A 52 -15.00 1.35 5.20
N GLY A 53 -14.74 2.25 6.13
CA GLY A 53 -14.28 1.91 7.48
C GLY A 53 -12.78 1.58 7.59
N ALA A 54 -12.01 1.73 6.50
CA ALA A 54 -10.58 1.45 6.46
C ALA A 54 -9.80 2.26 7.50
N SER A 55 -9.15 1.57 8.43
CA SER A 55 -8.31 2.16 9.47
C SER A 55 -7.18 1.21 9.87
N CYS A 56 -6.16 1.74 10.53
CA CYS A 56 -5.13 0.89 11.11
C CYS A 56 -5.68 0.12 12.32
N ASP A 57 -5.24 -1.12 12.49
CA ASP A 57 -5.52 -1.97 13.66
C ASP A 57 -4.40 -1.90 14.72
N ILE A 58 -3.40 -1.07 14.48
CA ILE A 58 -2.31 -0.74 15.41
C ILE A 58 -2.47 0.71 15.84
N PRO A 59 -2.28 1.04 17.14
CA PRO A 59 -2.34 2.42 17.62
C PRO A 59 -1.44 3.35 16.82
N SER A 60 -1.96 4.50 16.41
CA SER A 60 -1.32 5.45 15.48
C SER A 60 0.05 5.94 15.96
N LEU A 61 0.23 6.10 17.28
CA LEU A 61 1.53 6.47 17.86
C LEU A 61 2.60 5.40 17.68
N LEU A 62 2.21 4.13 17.56
CA LEU A 62 3.11 3.01 17.26
C LEU A 62 3.27 2.82 15.75
N TYR A 63 2.19 3.06 14.99
CA TYR A 63 2.20 2.97 13.53
C TYR A 63 2.73 4.25 12.90
N SER A 64 3.92 4.65 13.29
CA SER A 64 4.59 5.88 12.90
C SER A 64 6.09 5.65 12.77
N PHE A 65 6.78 6.54 12.06
CA PHE A 65 8.24 6.52 12.06
C PHE A 65 8.77 6.90 13.44
N SER A 66 9.64 6.06 14.03
CA SER A 66 10.26 6.34 15.32
C SER A 66 11.09 7.63 15.34
N PHE A 67 11.53 8.08 14.17
CA PHE A 67 12.38 9.26 13.98
C PHE A 67 11.61 10.49 13.51
N VAL A 68 10.28 10.39 13.29
CA VAL A 68 9.36 11.49 12.99
C VAL A 68 8.07 11.24 13.75
N LYS A 69 7.86 11.99 14.81
CA LYS A 69 6.64 11.89 15.61
C LYS A 69 5.52 12.72 14.96
N ASN A 70 4.33 12.14 14.90
CA ASN A 70 3.11 12.87 14.59
C ASN A 70 2.20 12.91 15.83
N PRO A 71 2.14 14.05 16.54
CA PRO A 71 1.28 14.19 17.71
C PRO A 71 -0.19 14.50 17.34
N ALA A 72 -0.48 14.74 16.06
CA ALA A 72 -1.76 15.27 15.59
C ALA A 72 -2.67 14.19 14.98
N TRP A 73 -2.48 12.91 15.34
CA TRP A 73 -3.42 11.87 14.95
C TRP A 73 -4.81 12.13 15.51
N SER A 74 -5.83 12.05 14.65
CA SER A 74 -7.22 12.34 15.03
C SER A 74 -7.83 11.27 15.96
N ARG A 75 -7.25 10.07 15.97
CA ARG A 75 -7.76 8.90 16.72
C ARG A 75 -6.61 7.97 17.11
N THR A 76 -6.89 7.13 18.12
CA THR A 76 -5.99 6.04 18.50
C THR A 76 -5.69 5.11 17.34
N TYR A 77 -6.67 4.87 16.45
CA TYR A 77 -6.55 4.02 15.26
C TYR A 77 -6.94 4.83 14.03
N SER A 78 -5.98 5.50 13.43
CA SER A 78 -6.23 6.46 12.35
C SER A 78 -6.83 5.83 11.10
N PRO A 79 -7.75 6.55 10.43
CA PRO A 79 -8.29 6.14 9.14
C PRO A 79 -7.18 6.04 8.06
N ALA A 80 -7.40 5.17 7.07
CA ALA A 80 -6.47 4.97 5.95
C ALA A 80 -6.10 6.29 5.24
N ALA A 81 -7.10 7.16 5.02
CA ALA A 81 -6.89 8.46 4.36
C ALA A 81 -5.96 9.39 5.16
N GLU A 82 -6.04 9.37 6.49
CA GLU A 82 -5.16 10.18 7.35
C GLU A 82 -3.73 9.66 7.32
N ILE A 83 -3.57 8.33 7.33
CA ILE A 83 -2.25 7.70 7.22
C ILE A 83 -1.63 7.98 5.86
N CYS A 84 -2.42 7.90 4.78
CA CYS A 84 -1.95 8.24 3.44
C CYS A 84 -1.49 9.70 3.36
N ARG A 85 -2.27 10.64 3.91
CA ARG A 85 -1.90 12.07 3.99
C ARG A 85 -0.60 12.27 4.78
N HIS A 86 -0.44 11.59 5.91
CA HIS A 86 0.81 11.64 6.68
C HIS A 86 2.02 11.23 5.84
N LEU A 87 1.90 10.20 5.00
CA LEU A 87 2.99 9.79 4.10
C LEU A 87 3.25 10.83 3.00
N GLU A 88 2.22 11.49 2.49
CA GLU A 88 2.36 12.60 1.53
C GLU A 88 3.09 13.79 2.16
N ASP A 89 2.76 14.11 3.41
CA ASP A 89 3.42 15.17 4.18
C ASP A 89 4.89 14.83 4.43
N MET A 90 5.20 13.58 4.75
CA MET A 90 6.59 13.11 4.90
C MET A 90 7.38 13.23 3.59
N ALA A 91 6.80 12.82 2.46
CA ALA A 91 7.45 12.95 1.16
C ALA A 91 7.74 14.42 0.80
N THR A 92 6.89 15.34 1.24
CA THR A 92 7.05 16.78 1.04
C THR A 92 8.07 17.35 2.03
N GLN A 93 7.93 17.07 3.33
CA GLN A 93 8.79 17.59 4.38
C GLN A 93 10.27 17.23 4.19
N PHE A 94 10.53 16.03 3.66
CA PHE A 94 11.88 15.54 3.42
C PHE A 94 12.33 15.69 1.95
N ASP A 95 11.58 16.48 1.15
CA ASP A 95 11.90 16.78 -0.26
C ASP A 95 12.16 15.52 -1.13
N LEU A 96 11.44 14.43 -0.83
CA LEU A 96 11.62 13.16 -1.54
C LEU A 96 10.90 13.12 -2.89
N ARG A 97 9.93 14.02 -3.13
CA ARG A 97 9.12 14.00 -4.36
C ARG A 97 9.96 14.09 -5.63
N ARG A 98 11.07 14.81 -5.60
CA ARG A 98 12.01 14.95 -6.72
C ARG A 98 12.67 13.62 -7.11
N ASP A 99 12.84 12.71 -6.16
CA ASP A 99 13.52 11.43 -6.34
C ASP A 99 12.54 10.30 -6.71
N ILE A 100 11.22 10.54 -6.59
CA ILE A 100 10.18 9.57 -6.93
C ILE A 100 9.85 9.61 -8.42
N ARG A 101 9.74 8.45 -9.02
CA ARG A 101 9.24 8.22 -10.38
C ARG A 101 7.93 7.46 -10.28
N PHE A 102 6.82 8.19 -10.41
CA PHE A 102 5.47 7.62 -10.39
C PHE A 102 5.13 6.90 -11.71
N GLY A 103 4.18 5.95 -11.64
CA GLY A 103 3.76 5.14 -12.77
C GLY A 103 4.81 4.13 -13.25
N HIS A 104 5.86 3.89 -12.45
CA HIS A 104 6.95 2.98 -12.77
C HIS A 104 6.87 1.71 -11.92
N GLU A 105 6.10 0.72 -12.40
CA GLU A 105 6.07 -0.61 -11.80
C GLU A 105 7.30 -1.39 -12.24
N VAL A 106 8.10 -1.82 -11.27
CA VAL A 106 9.28 -2.66 -11.53
C VAL A 106 8.81 -4.06 -11.91
N SER A 107 9.15 -4.48 -13.12
CA SER A 107 8.82 -5.80 -13.69
C SER A 107 9.98 -6.79 -13.65
N GLY A 108 11.21 -6.30 -13.44
CA GLY A 108 12.38 -7.16 -13.37
C GLY A 108 13.57 -6.46 -12.72
N LEU A 109 14.40 -7.25 -12.07
CA LEU A 109 15.68 -6.83 -11.50
C LEU A 109 16.75 -7.81 -11.94
N SER A 110 17.87 -7.31 -12.42
CA SER A 110 19.06 -8.11 -12.75
C SER A 110 20.32 -7.48 -12.14
N PHE A 111 21.21 -8.32 -11.68
CA PHE A 111 22.51 -7.90 -11.15
C PHE A 111 23.62 -8.33 -12.11
N ASP A 112 24.49 -7.40 -12.45
CA ASP A 112 25.69 -7.67 -13.22
C ASP A 112 26.89 -7.74 -12.28
N GLU A 113 27.38 -8.94 -12.06
CA GLU A 113 28.50 -9.20 -11.15
C GLU A 113 29.79 -8.53 -11.60
N SER A 114 29.99 -8.37 -12.91
CA SER A 114 31.21 -7.77 -13.44
C SER A 114 31.34 -6.28 -13.15
N SER A 115 30.22 -5.56 -13.17
CA SER A 115 30.15 -4.13 -12.87
C SER A 115 29.67 -3.79 -11.46
N GLY A 116 29.12 -4.78 -10.73
CA GLY A 116 28.51 -4.59 -9.41
C GLY A 116 27.28 -3.68 -9.46
N VAL A 117 26.49 -3.74 -10.54
CA VAL A 117 25.37 -2.84 -10.80
C VAL A 117 24.07 -3.60 -10.99
N TRP A 118 23.04 -3.16 -10.30
CA TRP A 118 21.66 -3.57 -10.53
C TRP A 118 21.04 -2.82 -11.69
N THR A 119 20.22 -3.50 -12.48
CA THR A 119 19.35 -2.90 -13.47
C THR A 119 17.90 -3.26 -13.16
N ALA A 120 17.06 -2.26 -12.87
CA ALA A 120 15.63 -2.40 -12.73
C ALA A 120 14.94 -2.04 -14.05
N THR A 121 14.07 -2.92 -14.54
CA THR A 121 13.20 -2.67 -15.70
C THR A 121 11.78 -2.43 -15.23
N THR A 122 11.05 -1.56 -15.93
CA THR A 122 9.68 -1.18 -15.56
C THR A 122 8.69 -1.55 -16.65
N ASN A 123 7.39 -1.58 -16.30
CA ASN A 123 6.27 -1.74 -17.22
C ASN A 123 6.27 -0.74 -18.38
N GLN A 124 6.90 0.42 -18.21
CA GLN A 124 7.09 1.44 -19.26
C GLN A 124 8.31 1.16 -20.17
N ARG A 125 8.95 -0.01 -20.05
CA ARG A 125 10.17 -0.38 -20.79
C ARG A 125 11.34 0.59 -20.53
N LYS A 126 11.35 1.28 -19.39
CA LYS A 126 12.47 2.09 -18.93
C LYS A 126 13.36 1.26 -18.03
N SER A 127 14.65 1.57 -18.03
CA SER A 127 15.65 0.93 -17.19
C SER A 127 16.32 1.96 -16.27
N PHE A 128 16.54 1.56 -15.02
CA PHE A 128 17.23 2.34 -14.00
C PHE A 128 18.37 1.51 -13.45
N ARG A 129 19.54 2.13 -13.31
CA ARG A 129 20.75 1.45 -12.81
C ARG A 129 21.07 1.94 -11.42
N ALA A 130 21.47 1.04 -10.52
CA ALA A 130 21.88 1.41 -9.17
C ALA A 130 22.91 0.43 -8.60
N ARG A 131 23.72 0.90 -7.65
CA ARG A 131 24.67 0.02 -6.93
C ARG A 131 23.97 -0.80 -5.85
N THR A 132 22.90 -0.27 -5.26
CA THR A 132 22.12 -0.94 -4.21
C THR A 132 20.64 -0.88 -4.55
N VAL A 133 19.89 -1.93 -4.20
CA VAL A 133 18.43 -1.98 -4.32
C VAL A 133 17.79 -2.24 -2.97
N VAL A 134 16.79 -1.44 -2.63
CA VAL A 134 15.91 -1.64 -1.47
C VAL A 134 14.54 -2.09 -1.97
N LEU A 135 14.14 -3.30 -1.64
CA LEU A 135 12.81 -3.80 -1.95
C LEU A 135 11.81 -3.36 -0.86
N ALA A 136 10.99 -2.38 -1.19
CA ALA A 136 9.97 -1.80 -0.32
C ALA A 136 8.55 -1.99 -0.88
N SER A 137 8.33 -3.11 -1.59
CA SER A 137 7.08 -3.42 -2.31
C SER A 137 5.87 -3.71 -1.41
N GLY A 138 6.11 -3.95 -0.12
CA GLY A 138 5.07 -4.28 0.86
C GLY A 138 4.49 -5.69 0.71
N PRO A 139 3.94 -6.28 1.80
CA PRO A 139 3.39 -7.64 1.77
C PRO A 139 1.97 -7.72 1.21
N LEU A 140 1.23 -6.60 1.15
CA LEU A 140 -0.19 -6.55 0.77
C LEU A 140 -0.39 -5.87 -0.60
N SER A 141 0.63 -5.84 -1.43
CA SER A 141 0.62 -5.06 -2.68
C SER A 141 -0.18 -5.68 -3.82
N GLN A 142 -0.51 -6.97 -3.73
CA GLN A 142 -1.27 -7.70 -4.76
C GLN A 142 -2.55 -8.28 -4.17
N ALA A 143 -3.66 -8.06 -4.88
CA ALA A 143 -4.93 -8.71 -4.57
C ALA A 143 -4.88 -10.17 -5.03
N SER A 144 -5.33 -11.08 -4.16
CA SER A 144 -5.45 -12.50 -4.48
C SER A 144 -6.84 -12.98 -4.10
N PHE A 145 -7.62 -13.39 -5.10
CA PHE A 145 -8.91 -14.02 -4.85
C PHE A 145 -8.71 -15.43 -4.32
N PRO A 146 -9.60 -15.91 -3.43
CA PRO A 146 -9.52 -17.28 -2.92
C PRO A 146 -9.73 -18.30 -4.04
N ASP A 147 -9.02 -19.44 -3.94
CA ASP A 147 -9.23 -20.58 -4.82
C ASP A 147 -10.52 -21.30 -4.41
N ILE A 148 -11.63 -20.89 -5.00
CA ILE A 148 -12.96 -21.48 -4.78
C ILE A 148 -13.44 -22.02 -6.12
N ARG A 149 -13.72 -23.33 -6.16
CA ARG A 149 -14.24 -23.98 -7.37
C ARG A 149 -15.50 -23.27 -7.87
N GLY A 150 -15.47 -22.80 -9.11
CA GLY A 150 -16.60 -22.14 -9.76
C GLY A 150 -16.68 -20.62 -9.52
N ILE A 151 -15.71 -20.02 -8.87
CA ILE A 151 -15.70 -18.56 -8.67
C ILE A 151 -15.69 -17.79 -10.01
N GLU A 152 -15.17 -18.41 -11.04
CA GLU A 152 -15.14 -17.86 -12.41
C GLU A 152 -16.54 -17.78 -13.05
N ARG A 153 -17.47 -18.63 -12.59
CA ARG A 153 -18.86 -18.70 -13.08
C ARG A 153 -19.79 -17.71 -12.40
N TYR A 154 -19.30 -17.04 -11.34
CA TYR A 154 -20.13 -16.07 -10.65
C TYR A 154 -20.29 -14.81 -11.53
N GLU A 155 -21.53 -14.56 -11.95
CA GLU A 155 -21.89 -13.47 -12.86
C GLU A 155 -22.10 -12.14 -12.13
N GLY A 156 -22.16 -12.15 -10.78
CA GLY A 156 -22.29 -10.94 -9.97
C GLY A 156 -20.99 -10.15 -9.90
N HIS A 157 -21.10 -8.93 -9.39
CA HIS A 157 -19.93 -8.07 -9.19
C HIS A 157 -18.99 -8.65 -8.13
N LYS A 158 -17.69 -8.75 -8.45
CA LYS A 158 -16.64 -9.26 -7.57
C LYS A 158 -15.68 -8.14 -7.21
N ILE A 159 -15.53 -7.88 -5.91
CA ILE A 159 -14.65 -6.86 -5.39
C ILE A 159 -13.66 -7.51 -4.43
N HIS A 160 -12.38 -7.17 -4.55
CA HIS A 160 -11.38 -7.52 -3.55
C HIS A 160 -11.10 -6.30 -2.66
N SER A 161 -10.94 -6.49 -1.34
CA SER A 161 -10.70 -5.39 -0.39
C SER A 161 -9.47 -4.53 -0.74
N ALA A 162 -8.41 -5.13 -1.30
CA ALA A 162 -7.23 -4.40 -1.76
C ALA A 162 -7.40 -3.70 -3.12
N ARG A 163 -8.55 -3.82 -3.75
CA ARG A 163 -8.95 -3.19 -5.02
C ARG A 163 -10.43 -2.86 -4.95
N TRP A 164 -10.75 -1.99 -4.00
CA TRP A 164 -12.14 -1.59 -3.76
C TRP A 164 -12.67 -0.82 -4.97
N ASP A 165 -13.93 -1.06 -5.29
CA ASP A 165 -14.65 -0.30 -6.32
C ASP A 165 -15.48 0.78 -5.64
N ASP A 166 -14.92 1.97 -5.54
CA ASP A 166 -15.55 3.11 -4.88
C ASP A 166 -16.81 3.60 -5.61
N GLY A 167 -16.98 3.22 -6.88
CA GLY A 167 -18.14 3.58 -7.69
C GLY A 167 -19.31 2.60 -7.59
N TYR A 168 -19.12 1.46 -6.91
CA TYR A 168 -20.20 0.46 -6.84
C TYR A 168 -21.24 0.78 -5.77
N ASP A 169 -22.50 0.88 -6.17
CA ASP A 169 -23.63 1.12 -5.26
C ASP A 169 -24.14 -0.18 -4.64
N PHE A 170 -23.97 -0.31 -3.32
CA PHE A 170 -24.44 -1.45 -2.53
C PHE A 170 -25.88 -1.33 -2.06
N THR A 171 -26.58 -0.21 -2.31
CA THR A 171 -27.92 0.05 -1.82
C THR A 171 -28.89 -1.06 -2.22
N GLY A 172 -29.49 -1.70 -1.22
CA GLY A 172 -30.48 -2.78 -1.42
C GLY A 172 -29.92 -4.09 -1.97
N LYS A 173 -28.59 -4.19 -2.24
CA LYS A 173 -27.95 -5.39 -2.81
C LYS A 173 -27.86 -6.52 -1.78
N ARG A 174 -27.78 -7.75 -2.29
CA ARG A 174 -27.38 -8.93 -1.51
C ARG A 174 -25.89 -9.13 -1.63
N VAL A 175 -25.16 -8.98 -0.54
CA VAL A 175 -23.70 -9.02 -0.52
C VAL A 175 -23.21 -10.24 0.22
N GLY A 176 -22.32 -11.00 -0.42
CA GLY A 176 -21.56 -12.08 0.20
C GLY A 176 -20.14 -11.60 0.55
N VAL A 177 -19.74 -11.68 1.82
CA VAL A 177 -18.40 -11.39 2.27
C VAL A 177 -17.66 -12.69 2.56
N ILE A 178 -16.57 -12.96 1.86
CA ILE A 178 -15.75 -14.14 2.05
C ILE A 178 -14.54 -13.77 2.90
N GLY A 179 -14.48 -14.33 4.11
CA GLY A 179 -13.42 -14.06 5.09
C GLY A 179 -13.88 -13.18 6.25
N THR A 180 -13.11 -13.25 7.35
CA THR A 180 -13.34 -12.51 8.60
C THR A 180 -12.02 -11.95 9.16
N GLY A 181 -11.06 -11.63 8.28
CA GLY A 181 -9.82 -10.95 8.64
C GLY A 181 -10.01 -9.46 8.91
N ALA A 182 -8.93 -8.75 9.21
CA ALA A 182 -8.93 -7.34 9.59
C ALA A 182 -9.74 -6.44 8.63
N SER A 183 -9.60 -6.63 7.32
CA SER A 183 -10.39 -5.86 6.34
C SER A 183 -11.88 -6.16 6.44
N ALA A 184 -12.27 -7.43 6.55
CA ALA A 184 -13.69 -7.82 6.61
C ALA A 184 -14.37 -7.28 7.88
N VAL A 185 -13.70 -7.30 9.03
CA VAL A 185 -14.20 -6.73 10.29
C VAL A 185 -14.53 -5.24 10.15
N GLN A 186 -13.81 -4.52 9.32
CA GLN A 186 -14.02 -3.10 9.05
C GLN A 186 -15.11 -2.86 7.98
N ILE A 187 -15.11 -3.67 6.91
CA ILE A 187 -16.04 -3.53 5.78
C ILE A 187 -17.47 -3.91 6.17
N ILE A 188 -17.66 -5.01 6.90
CA ILE A 188 -18.99 -5.58 7.21
C ILE A 188 -19.90 -4.56 7.89
N PRO A 189 -19.52 -3.83 8.94
CA PRO A 189 -20.37 -2.84 9.58
C PRO A 189 -20.81 -1.71 8.63
N GLU A 190 -19.97 -1.32 7.69
CA GLU A 190 -20.29 -0.29 6.72
C GLU A 190 -21.24 -0.81 5.62
N LEU A 191 -21.04 -2.05 5.16
CA LEU A 191 -21.95 -2.68 4.19
C LEU A 191 -23.36 -2.86 4.74
N VAL A 192 -23.50 -3.24 6.01
CA VAL A 192 -24.81 -3.42 6.66
C VAL A 192 -25.65 -2.14 6.68
N LYS A 193 -25.02 -0.97 6.66
CA LYS A 193 -25.74 0.33 6.61
C LYS A 193 -26.41 0.58 5.26
N GLN A 194 -25.99 -0.07 4.19
CA GLN A 194 -26.40 0.22 2.81
C GLN A 194 -27.07 -0.98 2.13
N ALA A 195 -26.48 -2.17 2.30
CA ALA A 195 -26.93 -3.38 1.64
C ALA A 195 -28.27 -3.88 2.19
N GLY A 196 -29.11 -4.44 1.32
CA GLY A 196 -30.36 -5.05 1.74
C GLY A 196 -30.17 -6.37 2.50
N PHE A 197 -29.04 -7.03 2.28
CA PHE A 197 -28.68 -8.25 2.96
C PHE A 197 -27.16 -8.49 2.89
N VAL A 198 -26.54 -8.83 4.02
CA VAL A 198 -25.12 -9.21 4.08
C VAL A 198 -24.98 -10.62 4.66
N LYS A 199 -24.26 -11.49 3.92
CA LYS A 199 -23.92 -12.83 4.38
C LYS A 199 -22.41 -12.98 4.45
N VAL A 200 -21.91 -13.40 5.61
CA VAL A 200 -20.49 -13.62 5.86
C VAL A 200 -20.18 -15.11 5.79
N PHE A 201 -19.14 -15.45 5.02
CA PHE A 201 -18.62 -16.80 4.90
C PHE A 201 -17.28 -16.89 5.63
N GLN A 202 -17.23 -17.66 6.69
CA GLN A 202 -16.08 -17.84 7.56
C GLN A 202 -15.57 -19.26 7.52
N ARG A 203 -14.28 -19.46 7.27
CA ARG A 203 -13.63 -20.76 7.36
C ARG A 203 -13.09 -21.01 8.77
N THR A 204 -12.31 -20.07 9.27
CA THR A 204 -11.68 -20.13 10.59
C THR A 204 -12.11 -18.91 11.40
N PRO A 205 -12.73 -19.12 12.59
CA PRO A 205 -13.14 -18.00 13.42
C PRO A 205 -11.91 -17.26 13.99
N GLY A 206 -11.94 -15.93 13.94
CA GLY A 206 -10.97 -15.07 14.60
C GLY A 206 -11.55 -14.49 15.89
N TRP A 207 -10.68 -14.17 16.83
CA TRP A 207 -11.05 -13.38 17.98
C TRP A 207 -11.33 -11.93 17.56
N VAL A 208 -12.45 -11.39 18.03
CA VAL A 208 -12.83 -10.00 17.83
C VAL A 208 -12.97 -9.36 19.19
N LEU A 209 -12.19 -8.32 19.43
CA LEU A 209 -12.23 -7.55 20.67
C LEU A 209 -12.81 -6.16 20.40
N PRO A 210 -13.55 -5.56 21.37
CA PRO A 210 -13.95 -4.17 21.27
C PRO A 210 -12.70 -3.27 21.13
N ARG A 211 -12.75 -2.35 20.17
CA ARG A 211 -11.71 -1.36 19.98
C ARG A 211 -12.13 -0.05 20.65
N LEU A 212 -11.39 0.37 21.66
CA LEU A 212 -11.55 1.68 22.26
C LEU A 212 -10.85 2.71 21.38
N ASP A 213 -11.64 3.47 20.64
CA ASP A 213 -11.17 4.53 19.75
C ASP A 213 -11.46 5.88 20.42
N VAL A 214 -10.43 6.50 20.95
CA VAL A 214 -10.47 7.81 21.64
C VAL A 214 -9.58 8.79 20.90
#